data_8417e2e138c22f2d2dd1f8675e13d20c
#
_entry.id   8417e2e138c22f2d2dd1f8675e13d20c
#
_cell.length_a   1.000
_cell.length_b   1.000
_cell.length_c   1.000
_cell.angle_alpha   90.00
_cell.angle_beta   90.00
_cell.angle_gamma   90.00
#
_symmetry.space_group_name_H-M   'P 1'
#
loop_
_entity.id
_entity.type
_entity.pdbx_description
1 polymer ?
#
loop_
_entity_poly.entity_id
_entity_poly.type
_entity_poly.pdbx_seq_one_letter_code
_entity_poly.pdbx_strand_id
1 'polypeptide(L)'
;MGLLECASGAAVWRGYDYYKEKKIKTLEEIGDNIYSATVTGSSNKRYSVELHVGHPRKSKCNCPHADGKRVICKHIVAAYFTAFPEEAEKFYTEAMAYQEEEEKRQEELSDKVCHYVWHMKKDELRQALLQLLFDGPEWQYERFIRENGIDDDW
;
A
#
# COMPACT_ATOMS: atom_id res chain seq x y z
N MET A 1 9.73 -0.83 -19.20
CA MET A 1 8.72 -1.20 -18.18
C MET A 1 9.39 -2.18 -17.23
N GLY A 2 9.71 -1.71 -16.03
CA GLY A 2 10.39 -2.50 -15.01
C GLY A 2 9.48 -3.56 -14.37
N LEU A 3 10.05 -4.49 -13.62
CA LEU A 3 9.29 -5.55 -12.95
C LEU A 3 8.29 -4.98 -11.93
N LEU A 4 8.71 -3.98 -11.16
CA LEU A 4 7.87 -3.36 -10.13
C LEU A 4 6.67 -2.62 -10.72
N GLU A 5 6.81 -2.03 -11.91
CA GLU A 5 5.71 -1.38 -12.64
C GLU A 5 4.65 -2.39 -13.13
N CYS A 6 5.03 -3.64 -13.31
CA CYS A 6 4.12 -4.73 -13.70
C CYS A 6 3.40 -5.37 -12.50
N ALA A 7 3.83 -5.07 -11.29
CA ALA A 7 3.25 -5.58 -10.04
C ALA A 7 2.22 -4.59 -9.46
N SER A 8 1.27 -5.10 -8.68
CA SER A 8 0.44 -4.22 -7.86
C SER A 8 1.24 -3.67 -6.68
N GLY A 9 0.94 -2.45 -6.21
CA GLY A 9 1.61 -1.86 -5.05
C GLY A 9 1.60 -2.80 -3.83
N ALA A 10 0.46 -3.46 -3.56
CA ALA A 10 0.35 -4.45 -2.49
C ALA A 10 1.27 -5.67 -2.69
N ALA A 11 1.51 -6.10 -3.95
CA ALA A 11 2.45 -7.19 -4.23
C ALA A 11 3.89 -6.74 -4.02
N VAL A 12 4.23 -5.49 -4.36
CA VAL A 12 5.57 -4.92 -4.15
C VAL A 12 5.89 -4.83 -2.67
N TRP A 13 5.02 -4.24 -1.85
CA TRP A 13 5.22 -4.14 -0.40
C TRP A 13 5.35 -5.51 0.27
N ARG A 14 4.43 -6.44 -0.02
CA ARG A 14 4.50 -7.80 0.52
C ARG A 14 5.72 -8.57 0.02
N GLY A 15 6.21 -8.27 -1.16
CA GLY A 15 7.46 -8.81 -1.69
C GLY A 15 8.67 -8.26 -0.98
N TYR A 16 8.66 -6.97 -0.65
CA TYR A 16 9.70 -6.33 0.16
C TYR A 16 9.77 -6.94 1.58
N ASP A 17 8.62 -7.17 2.23
CA ASP A 17 8.58 -7.86 3.52
C ASP A 17 9.21 -9.24 3.45
N TYR A 18 8.90 -10.01 2.41
CA TYR A 18 9.47 -11.34 2.19
C TYR A 18 10.98 -11.30 1.95
N TYR A 19 11.48 -10.27 1.27
CA TYR A 19 12.90 -10.00 1.13
C TYR A 19 13.55 -9.70 2.47
N LYS A 20 13.00 -8.78 3.26
CA LYS A 20 13.48 -8.43 4.61
C LYS A 20 13.48 -9.61 5.57
N GLU A 21 12.46 -10.46 5.50
CA GLU A 21 12.33 -11.68 6.30
C GLU A 21 13.20 -12.85 5.79
N LYS A 22 13.99 -12.65 4.73
CA LYS A 22 14.85 -13.67 4.11
C LYS A 22 14.10 -14.96 3.77
N LYS A 23 12.90 -14.82 3.20
CA LYS A 23 12.04 -15.92 2.77
C LYS A 23 12.54 -16.63 1.51
N ILE A 24 13.49 -16.06 0.77
CA ILE A 24 14.17 -16.67 -0.36
C ILE A 24 15.20 -17.66 0.19
N LYS A 25 15.09 -18.93 -0.20
CA LYS A 25 15.97 -20.01 0.27
C LYS A 25 17.09 -20.31 -0.71
N THR A 26 16.79 -20.27 -2.00
CA THR A 26 17.75 -20.40 -3.08
C THR A 26 17.48 -19.34 -4.12
N LEU A 27 18.54 -18.84 -4.72
CA LEU A 27 18.49 -17.93 -5.87
C LEU A 27 19.67 -18.26 -6.76
N GLU A 28 19.39 -18.63 -8.00
CA GLU A 28 20.41 -19.02 -8.99
C GLU A 28 20.10 -18.34 -10.31
N GLU A 29 21.11 -17.78 -10.96
CA GLU A 29 21.00 -17.28 -12.32
C GLU A 29 21.09 -18.45 -13.29
N ILE A 30 20.02 -18.70 -14.04
CA ILE A 30 19.90 -19.83 -14.98
C ILE A 30 19.99 -19.42 -16.45
N GLY A 31 20.08 -18.14 -16.71
CA GLY A 31 20.21 -17.57 -18.06
C GLY A 31 20.44 -16.07 -18.00
N ASP A 32 20.60 -15.41 -19.14
CA ASP A 32 20.81 -13.96 -19.19
C ASP A 32 19.59 -13.22 -18.60
N ASN A 33 19.80 -12.64 -17.41
CA ASN A 33 18.75 -11.97 -16.62
C ASN A 33 17.54 -12.88 -16.29
N ILE A 34 17.78 -14.20 -16.16
CA ILE A 34 16.76 -15.17 -15.74
C ILE A 34 17.24 -15.87 -14.48
N TYR A 35 16.43 -15.84 -13.44
CA TYR A 35 16.74 -16.40 -12.12
C TYR A 35 15.71 -17.46 -11.71
N SER A 36 16.19 -18.55 -11.13
CA SER A 36 15.38 -19.54 -10.42
C SER A 36 15.49 -19.32 -8.92
N ALA A 37 14.36 -19.28 -8.23
CA ALA A 37 14.33 -19.09 -6.79
C ALA A 37 13.33 -20.02 -6.10
N THR A 38 13.65 -20.41 -4.87
CA THR A 38 12.73 -21.09 -3.95
C THR A 38 12.35 -20.15 -2.82
N VAL A 39 11.06 -19.94 -2.64
CA VAL A 39 10.50 -19.00 -1.66
C VAL A 39 9.66 -19.75 -0.63
N THR A 40 9.86 -19.46 0.64
CA THR A 40 8.99 -19.97 1.71
C THR A 40 7.78 -19.03 1.89
N GLY A 41 6.58 -19.54 1.67
CA GLY A 41 5.33 -18.80 1.90
C GLY A 41 4.92 -18.71 3.37
N SER A 42 3.82 -18.03 3.63
CA SER A 42 3.29 -17.80 4.99
C SER A 42 2.91 -19.09 5.76
N SER A 43 2.57 -20.17 5.06
CA SER A 43 2.21 -21.46 5.66
C SER A 43 3.38 -22.48 5.60
N ASN A 44 4.61 -22.02 5.56
CA ASN A 44 5.83 -22.84 5.36
C ASN A 44 5.83 -23.65 4.05
N LYS A 45 4.88 -23.42 3.15
CA LYS A 45 4.88 -24.02 1.82
C LYS A 45 6.00 -23.37 0.99
N ARG A 46 6.68 -24.21 0.21
CA ARG A 46 7.70 -23.74 -0.73
C ARG A 46 7.09 -23.48 -2.09
N TYR A 47 7.47 -22.38 -2.69
CA TYR A 47 7.07 -21.99 -4.02
C TYR A 47 8.29 -21.81 -4.90
N SER A 48 8.19 -22.27 -6.14
CA SER A 48 9.22 -22.09 -7.16
C SER A 48 8.90 -20.85 -7.99
N VAL A 49 9.91 -20.02 -8.18
CA VAL A 49 9.84 -18.79 -8.98
C VAL A 49 10.84 -18.89 -10.12
N GLU A 50 10.39 -18.55 -11.32
CA GLU A 50 11.22 -18.26 -12.47
C GLU A 50 11.08 -16.77 -12.77
N LEU A 51 12.13 -16.00 -12.53
CA LEU A 51 12.17 -14.56 -12.68
C LEU A 51 12.82 -14.18 -14.00
N HIS A 52 12.11 -13.45 -14.86
CA HIS A 52 12.62 -12.87 -16.10
C HIS A 52 12.71 -11.34 -15.97
N VAL A 53 13.91 -10.82 -15.71
CA VAL A 53 14.10 -9.38 -15.47
C VAL A 53 13.83 -8.55 -16.72
N GLY A 54 14.35 -8.96 -17.88
CA GLY A 54 14.15 -8.28 -19.15
C GLY A 54 12.71 -8.39 -19.70
N HIS A 55 11.96 -9.40 -19.26
CA HIS A 55 10.59 -9.66 -19.69
C HIS A 55 9.70 -10.02 -18.49
N PRO A 56 9.37 -9.07 -17.60
CA PRO A 56 8.70 -9.35 -16.33
C PRO A 56 7.44 -10.22 -16.45
N ARG A 57 6.65 -10.02 -17.50
CA ARG A 57 5.41 -10.78 -17.75
C ARG A 57 5.62 -12.26 -18.12
N LYS A 58 6.88 -12.67 -18.40
CA LYS A 58 7.26 -14.07 -18.60
C LYS A 58 7.60 -14.76 -17.27
N SER A 59 7.81 -13.99 -16.21
CA SER A 59 8.07 -14.54 -14.87
C SER A 59 6.91 -15.41 -14.39
N LYS A 60 7.25 -16.50 -13.69
CA LYS A 60 6.28 -17.50 -13.23
C LYS A 60 6.48 -17.79 -11.75
N CYS A 61 5.39 -18.13 -11.08
CA CYS A 61 5.39 -18.66 -9.72
C CYS A 61 4.27 -19.66 -9.58
N ASN A 62 4.53 -20.81 -8.95
CA ASN A 62 3.53 -21.85 -8.70
C ASN A 62 2.66 -21.60 -7.46
N CYS A 63 2.64 -20.36 -6.94
CA CYS A 63 1.71 -20.02 -5.84
C CYS A 63 0.27 -19.88 -6.36
N PRO A 64 -0.74 -20.11 -5.50
CA PRO A 64 -2.17 -20.08 -5.91
C PRO A 64 -2.62 -18.75 -6.56
N HIS A 65 -1.89 -17.67 -6.29
CA HIS A 65 -2.20 -16.35 -6.86
C HIS A 65 -1.69 -16.18 -8.30
N ALA A 66 -0.53 -16.78 -8.63
CA ALA A 66 0.17 -16.57 -9.90
C ALA A 66 0.22 -17.79 -10.81
N ASP A 67 -0.09 -18.99 -10.29
CA ASP A 67 -0.04 -20.22 -11.05
C ASP A 67 -0.98 -20.18 -12.26
N GLY A 68 -0.43 -20.42 -13.44
CA GLY A 68 -1.16 -20.33 -14.71
C GLY A 68 -1.55 -18.90 -15.15
N LYS A 69 -1.11 -17.87 -14.44
CA LYS A 69 -1.48 -16.47 -14.69
C LYS A 69 -0.24 -15.61 -14.98
N ARG A 70 -0.43 -14.54 -15.75
CA ARG A 70 0.61 -13.53 -16.03
C ARG A 70 0.62 -12.42 -14.97
N VAL A 71 0.74 -12.80 -13.69
CA VAL A 71 0.67 -11.89 -12.55
C VAL A 71 2.00 -11.88 -11.82
N ILE A 72 2.55 -10.71 -11.56
CA ILE A 72 3.71 -10.53 -10.70
C ILE A 72 3.25 -10.59 -9.24
N CYS A 73 3.48 -11.72 -8.61
CA CYS A 73 3.11 -11.92 -7.20
C CYS A 73 4.26 -11.51 -6.25
N LYS A 74 3.96 -11.40 -4.97
CA LYS A 74 4.94 -11.08 -3.92
C LYS A 74 6.20 -11.98 -3.92
N HIS A 75 6.09 -13.24 -4.33
CA HIS A 75 7.23 -14.16 -4.38
C HIS A 75 8.19 -13.82 -5.52
N ILE A 76 7.65 -13.40 -6.67
CA ILE A 76 8.46 -12.91 -7.81
C ILE A 76 9.16 -11.60 -7.41
N VAL A 77 8.45 -10.67 -6.77
CA VAL A 77 9.03 -9.41 -6.26
C VAL A 77 10.12 -9.69 -5.22
N ALA A 78 9.89 -10.60 -4.28
CA ALA A 78 10.90 -10.98 -3.28
C ALA A 78 12.16 -11.59 -3.92
N ALA A 79 12.01 -12.43 -4.94
CA ALA A 79 13.13 -12.96 -5.71
C ALA A 79 13.89 -11.84 -6.43
N TYR A 80 13.17 -10.88 -7.03
CA TYR A 80 13.76 -9.71 -7.66
C TYR A 80 14.58 -8.86 -6.69
N PHE A 81 14.03 -8.51 -5.54
CA PHE A 81 14.76 -7.75 -4.51
C PHE A 81 15.94 -8.51 -3.91
N THR A 82 15.89 -9.83 -3.91
CA THR A 82 17.02 -10.65 -3.47
C THR A 82 18.13 -10.69 -4.53
N ALA A 83 17.77 -10.69 -5.80
CA ALA A 83 18.73 -10.61 -6.91
C ALA A 83 19.35 -9.20 -7.04
N PHE A 84 18.57 -8.16 -6.72
CA PHE A 84 18.95 -6.74 -6.84
C PHE A 84 18.65 -5.98 -5.56
N PRO A 85 19.48 -6.11 -4.51
CA PRO A 85 19.26 -5.47 -3.22
C PRO A 85 19.21 -3.94 -3.29
N GLU A 86 19.96 -3.34 -4.23
CA GLU A 86 19.95 -1.90 -4.50
C GLU A 86 18.59 -1.39 -4.95
N GLU A 87 17.83 -2.20 -5.72
CA GLU A 87 16.47 -1.85 -6.13
C GLU A 87 15.49 -1.94 -4.95
N ALA A 88 15.73 -2.85 -4.00
CA ALA A 88 14.95 -2.93 -2.76
C ALA A 88 15.17 -1.69 -1.88
N GLU A 89 16.40 -1.25 -1.72
CA GLU A 89 16.75 -0.05 -0.96
C GLU A 89 16.18 1.22 -1.61
N LYS A 90 16.32 1.33 -2.94
CA LYS A 90 15.76 2.43 -3.71
C LYS A 90 14.24 2.49 -3.56
N PHE A 91 13.55 1.38 -3.75
CA PHE A 91 12.10 1.28 -3.57
C PHE A 91 11.68 1.77 -2.18
N TYR A 92 12.34 1.27 -1.13
CA TYR A 92 12.00 1.63 0.23
C TYR A 92 12.23 3.11 0.51
N THR A 93 13.37 3.66 0.08
CA THR A 93 13.70 5.07 0.27
C THR A 93 12.70 5.98 -0.43
N GLU A 94 12.36 5.69 -1.69
CA GLU A 94 11.38 6.47 -2.45
C GLU A 94 9.98 6.39 -1.83
N ALA A 95 9.58 5.19 -1.39
CA ALA A 95 8.27 4.99 -0.77
C ALA A 95 8.14 5.71 0.57
N MET A 96 9.20 5.70 1.40
CA MET A 96 9.22 6.40 2.68
C MET A 96 9.23 7.93 2.49
N ALA A 97 10.01 8.43 1.53
CA ALA A 97 10.02 9.86 1.20
C ALA A 97 8.64 10.34 0.71
N TYR A 98 7.96 9.56 -0.12
CA TYR A 98 6.60 9.87 -0.56
C TYR A 98 5.61 9.89 0.61
N GLN A 99 5.71 8.93 1.52
CA GLN A 99 4.84 8.87 2.70
C GLN A 99 5.05 10.08 3.61
N GLU A 100 6.30 10.45 3.88
CA GLU A 100 6.65 11.61 4.71
C GLU A 100 6.12 12.92 4.09
N GLU A 101 6.26 13.09 2.77
CA GLU A 101 5.72 14.25 2.05
C GLU A 101 4.19 14.31 2.12
N GLU A 102 3.52 13.16 1.99
CA GLU A 102 2.06 13.05 2.08
C GLU A 102 1.57 13.37 3.50
N GLU A 103 2.22 12.83 4.53
CA GLU A 103 1.90 13.12 5.93
C GLU A 103 2.05 14.62 6.23
N LYS A 104 3.15 15.23 5.79
CA LYS A 104 3.38 16.68 5.93
C LYS A 104 2.30 17.50 5.21
N ARG A 105 1.91 17.09 4.00
CA ARG A 105 0.83 17.76 3.25
C ARG A 105 -0.51 17.67 3.98
N GLN A 106 -0.81 16.52 4.58
CA GLN A 106 -2.03 16.32 5.37
C GLN A 106 -2.02 17.17 6.64
N GLU A 107 -0.89 17.25 7.34
CA GLU A 107 -0.71 18.10 8.51
C GLU A 107 -0.92 19.58 8.16
N GLU A 108 -0.24 20.10 7.13
CA GLU A 108 -0.40 21.47 6.65
C GLU A 108 -1.86 21.78 6.25
N LEU A 109 -2.57 20.83 5.64
CA LEU A 109 -3.97 20.99 5.28
C LEU A 109 -4.84 21.05 6.54
N SER A 110 -4.59 20.18 7.50
CA SER A 110 -5.29 20.16 8.79
C SER A 110 -5.14 21.50 9.52
N ASP A 111 -3.92 22.03 9.57
CA ASP A 111 -3.64 23.33 10.20
C ASP A 111 -4.37 24.49 9.51
N LYS A 112 -4.42 24.49 8.18
CA LYS A 112 -5.20 25.46 7.40
C LYS A 112 -6.69 25.37 7.71
N VAL A 113 -7.25 24.18 7.80
CA VAL A 113 -8.65 23.96 8.16
C VAL A 113 -8.92 24.45 9.58
N CYS A 114 -8.08 24.07 10.53
CA CYS A 114 -8.20 24.53 11.92
C CYS A 114 -8.16 26.06 12.00
N HIS A 115 -7.14 26.67 11.37
CA HIS A 115 -7.02 28.12 11.34
C HIS A 115 -8.27 28.80 10.76
N TYR A 116 -8.79 28.29 9.64
CA TYR A 116 -10.00 28.81 9.01
C TYR A 116 -11.22 28.73 9.93
N VAL A 117 -11.46 27.57 10.54
CA VAL A 117 -12.58 27.34 11.46
C VAL A 117 -12.51 28.26 12.68
N TRP A 118 -11.32 28.44 13.27
CA TRP A 118 -11.14 29.32 14.44
C TRP A 118 -11.40 30.80 14.12
N HIS A 119 -11.30 31.23 12.87
CA HIS A 119 -11.56 32.61 12.45
C HIS A 119 -12.97 32.81 11.87
N MET A 120 -13.80 31.77 11.78
CA MET A 120 -15.18 31.89 11.34
C MET A 120 -16.02 32.68 12.36
N LYS A 121 -16.96 33.49 11.84
CA LYS A 121 -17.98 34.11 12.69
C LYS A 121 -18.92 33.04 13.23
N LYS A 122 -19.50 33.29 14.40
CA LYS A 122 -20.40 32.35 15.11
C LYS A 122 -21.53 31.84 14.21
N ASP A 123 -22.14 32.72 13.41
CA ASP A 123 -23.27 32.34 12.55
C ASP A 123 -22.81 31.55 11.33
N GLU A 124 -21.66 31.89 10.75
CA GLU A 124 -21.04 31.12 9.67
C GLU A 124 -20.68 29.71 10.14
N LEU A 125 -20.10 29.58 11.36
CA LEU A 125 -19.78 28.29 11.95
C LEU A 125 -21.03 27.43 12.20
N ARG A 126 -22.13 28.03 12.70
CA ARG A 126 -23.40 27.33 12.89
C ARG A 126 -23.97 26.80 11.57
N GLN A 127 -23.98 27.66 10.55
CA GLN A 127 -24.44 27.26 9.21
C GLN A 127 -23.59 26.14 8.64
N ALA A 128 -22.27 26.25 8.71
CA ALA A 128 -21.35 25.19 8.24
C ALA A 128 -21.57 23.87 8.99
N LEU A 129 -21.76 23.93 10.31
CA LEU A 129 -22.04 22.73 11.11
C LEU A 129 -23.36 22.07 10.72
N LEU A 130 -24.44 22.86 10.58
CA LEU A 130 -25.75 22.34 10.15
C LEU A 130 -25.68 21.74 8.74
N GLN A 131 -24.97 22.39 7.82
CA GLN A 131 -24.78 21.86 6.49
C GLN A 131 -24.02 20.54 6.50
N LEU A 132 -22.91 20.43 7.24
CA LEU A 132 -22.16 19.19 7.38
C LEU A 132 -22.99 18.04 7.99
N LEU A 133 -23.90 18.37 8.91
CA LEU A 133 -24.77 17.37 9.55
C LEU A 133 -25.91 16.91 8.60
N PHE A 134 -26.49 17.80 7.81
CA PHE A 134 -27.62 17.46 6.95
C PHE A 134 -27.19 16.88 5.58
N ASP A 135 -26.08 17.35 5.03
CA ASP A 135 -25.54 16.87 3.74
C ASP A 135 -24.57 15.67 3.94
N GLY A 136 -24.15 15.42 5.16
CA GLY A 136 -23.24 14.34 5.54
C GLY A 136 -23.92 12.97 5.62
N PRO A 137 -23.14 11.90 5.83
CA PRO A 137 -23.68 10.57 6.01
C PRO A 137 -24.51 10.47 7.30
N GLU A 138 -25.62 9.71 7.27
CA GLU A 138 -26.60 9.55 8.36
C GLU A 138 -25.97 9.22 9.72
N TRP A 139 -24.94 8.34 9.74
CA TRP A 139 -24.23 7.97 10.97
C TRP A 139 -23.59 9.17 11.69
N GLN A 140 -23.20 10.22 10.94
CA GLN A 140 -22.61 11.44 11.51
C GLN A 140 -23.66 12.27 12.25
N TYR A 141 -24.85 12.38 11.67
CA TYR A 141 -25.99 13.03 12.29
C TYR A 141 -26.46 12.32 13.55
N GLU A 142 -26.65 11.00 13.48
CA GLU A 142 -27.02 10.16 14.64
C GLU A 142 -25.98 10.23 15.77
N ARG A 143 -24.69 10.22 15.41
CA ARG A 143 -23.60 10.36 16.36
C ARG A 143 -23.67 11.71 17.08
N PHE A 144 -23.90 12.79 16.33
CA PHE A 144 -24.02 14.14 16.89
C PHE A 144 -25.19 14.24 17.87
N ILE A 145 -26.37 13.71 17.54
CA ILE A 145 -27.54 13.65 18.41
C ILE A 145 -27.18 12.95 19.72
N ARG A 146 -26.64 11.75 19.64
CA ARG A 146 -26.27 10.93 20.80
C ARG A 146 -25.24 11.59 21.71
N GLU A 147 -24.18 12.16 21.12
CA GLU A 147 -23.09 12.79 21.90
C GLU A 147 -23.50 14.09 22.56
N ASN A 148 -24.52 14.77 22.05
CA ASN A 148 -25.03 16.04 22.60
C ASN A 148 -26.33 15.90 23.41
N GLY A 149 -26.81 14.66 23.60
CA GLY A 149 -28.02 14.42 24.41
C GLY A 149 -29.27 15.09 23.84
N ILE A 150 -29.38 15.12 22.51
CA ILE A 150 -30.56 15.68 21.82
C ILE A 150 -31.57 14.52 21.74
N ASP A 151 -32.44 14.41 22.75
CA ASP A 151 -33.47 13.39 22.79
C ASP A 151 -34.68 13.81 21.94
N ASP A 152 -35.50 12.84 21.50
CA ASP A 152 -36.71 13.05 20.68
C ASP A 152 -37.87 13.77 21.41
N ASP A 153 -37.64 14.30 22.62
CA ASP A 153 -38.63 14.92 23.47
C ASP A 153 -38.75 16.45 23.22
N TRP A 154 -39.12 16.81 21.98
CA TRP A 154 -39.53 18.17 21.64
C TRP A 154 -40.96 18.21 21.13
#